data_f3bb765c6f93df0a7d6854e70ce7657e
#
_entry.id   f3bb765c6f93df0a7d6854e70ce7657e
#
_cell.length_a   1.000
_cell.length_b   1.000
_cell.length_c   1.000
_cell.angle_alpha   90.00
_cell.angle_beta   90.00
_cell.angle_gamma   90.00
#
_symmetry.space_group_name_H-M   'P 1'
#
loop_
_entity.id
_entity.type
_entity.pdbx_description
1 polymer ?
#
loop_
_entity_poly.entity_id
_entity_poly.type
_entity_poly.pdbx_seq_one_letter_code
_entity_poly.pdbx_strand_id
1 'polypeptide(L)'
;MSIYISIDPGINKCGILLADIQSGEVIEAGIASLNKFSGLVSMWNEDYKVSKIIIGDGTNSKYVANQLKSNNFLNINYVNERGSTLRARFRFWEIWPPNYFIR
;
A
#
# COMPACT_ATOMS: atom_id res chain seq x y z
N MET A 1 -13.58 -11.21 -5.64
CA MET A 1 -12.36 -10.40 -5.83
C MET A 1 -12.04 -9.68 -4.53
N SER A 2 -10.81 -9.79 -4.04
CA SER A 2 -10.38 -9.12 -2.81
C SER A 2 -9.25 -8.15 -3.14
N ILE A 3 -9.57 -6.88 -3.19
CA ILE A 3 -8.62 -5.84 -3.58
C ILE A 3 -7.99 -5.25 -2.33
N TYR A 4 -6.67 -5.32 -2.26
CA TYR A 4 -5.88 -4.75 -1.17
C TYR A 4 -4.96 -3.67 -1.72
N ILE A 5 -4.74 -2.65 -0.90
CA ILE A 5 -3.66 -1.69 -1.12
C ILE A 5 -2.59 -1.97 -0.08
N SER A 6 -1.35 -2.10 -0.54
CA SER A 6 -0.19 -2.23 0.33
C SER A 6 0.63 -0.95 0.24
N ILE A 7 0.95 -0.36 1.38
CA ILE A 7 1.72 0.88 1.45
C ILE A 7 3.01 0.62 2.22
N ASP A 8 4.13 0.99 1.61
CA ASP A 8 5.44 0.91 2.21
C ASP A 8 5.94 2.33 2.46
N PRO A 9 5.77 2.87 3.68
CA PRO A 9 6.14 4.25 3.97
C PRO A 9 7.65 4.42 4.03
N GLY A 10 8.15 5.47 3.38
CA GLY A 10 9.53 5.88 3.48
C GLY A 10 9.65 7.23 4.16
N ILE A 11 10.80 7.86 4.02
CA ILE A 11 11.05 9.16 4.66
C ILE A 11 10.26 10.27 3.97
N ASN A 12 10.28 10.31 2.65
CA ASN A 12 9.62 11.35 1.87
C ASN A 12 8.55 10.83 0.92
N LYS A 13 8.58 9.54 0.64
CA LYS A 13 7.71 8.90 -0.34
C LYS A 13 7.23 7.57 0.21
N CYS A 14 6.17 7.05 -0.39
CA CYS A 14 5.72 5.68 -0.12
C CYS A 14 5.57 4.92 -1.41
N GLY A 15 5.91 3.63 -1.35
CA GLY A 15 5.54 2.68 -2.39
C GLY A 15 4.12 2.24 -2.16
N ILE A 16 3.32 2.17 -3.20
CA ILE A 16 1.91 1.79 -3.11
C ILE A 16 1.63 0.73 -4.15
N LEU A 17 0.97 -0.34 -3.71
CA LEU A 17 0.62 -1.47 -4.55
C LEU A 17 -0.86 -1.76 -4.44
N LEU A 18 -1.51 -1.93 -5.59
CA LEU A 18 -2.90 -2.36 -5.67
C LEU A 18 -2.93 -3.77 -6.24
N ALA A 19 -3.53 -4.70 -5.52
CA ALA A 19 -3.49 -6.10 -5.93
C ALA A 19 -4.79 -6.82 -5.59
N ASP A 20 -5.10 -7.83 -6.39
CA ASP A 20 -6.13 -8.80 -6.06
C ASP A 20 -5.45 -9.95 -5.32
N ILE A 21 -5.77 -10.07 -4.04
CA ILE A 21 -5.12 -11.04 -3.17
C ILE A 21 -5.54 -12.47 -3.51
N GLN A 22 -6.75 -12.66 -4.02
CA GLN A 22 -7.23 -14.00 -4.36
C GLN A 22 -6.49 -14.59 -5.56
N SER A 23 -6.26 -13.78 -6.58
CA SER A 23 -5.54 -14.24 -7.78
C SER A 23 -4.03 -14.01 -7.70
N GLY A 24 -3.60 -13.14 -6.81
CA GLY A 24 -2.20 -12.73 -6.72
C GLY A 24 -1.79 -11.73 -7.79
N GLU A 25 -2.75 -11.18 -8.53
CA GLU A 25 -2.46 -10.25 -9.61
C GLU A 25 -2.19 -8.85 -9.07
N VAL A 26 -1.08 -8.27 -9.50
CA VAL A 26 -0.79 -6.85 -9.24
C VAL A 26 -1.51 -6.03 -10.31
N ILE A 27 -2.40 -5.17 -9.85
CA ILE A 27 -3.23 -4.35 -10.75
C ILE A 27 -2.49 -3.06 -11.11
N GLU A 28 -1.99 -2.36 -10.09
CA GLU A 28 -1.22 -1.14 -10.28
C GLU A 28 -0.18 -1.03 -9.18
N ALA A 29 0.88 -0.28 -9.46
CA ALA A 29 1.92 0.00 -8.49
C ALA A 29 2.49 1.38 -8.79
N GLY A 30 3.02 2.03 -7.76
CA GLY A 30 3.60 3.34 -7.95
C GLY A 30 4.28 3.87 -6.71
N ILE A 31 4.82 5.07 -6.84
CA ILE A 31 5.40 5.82 -5.74
C ILE A 31 4.68 7.15 -5.64
N ALA A 32 4.33 7.53 -4.44
CA ALA A 32 3.71 8.82 -4.18
C ALA A 32 4.41 9.52 -3.01
N SER A 33 4.45 10.84 -3.04
CA SER A 33 4.96 11.60 -1.92
C SER A 33 4.03 11.46 -0.72
N LEU A 34 4.55 11.70 0.49
CA LEU A 34 3.76 11.57 1.71
C LEU A 34 2.57 12.52 1.77
N ASN A 35 2.61 13.61 1.05
CA ASN A 35 1.49 14.55 1.01
C ASN A 35 0.50 14.31 -0.13
N LYS A 36 0.76 13.32 -1.00
CA LYS A 36 -0.11 13.05 -2.16
C LYS A 36 -0.64 11.62 -2.24
N PHE A 37 -0.09 10.71 -1.45
CA PHE A 37 -0.48 9.29 -1.56
C PHE A 37 -1.96 9.05 -1.26
N SER A 38 -2.55 9.83 -0.36
CA SER A 38 -3.95 9.63 0.02
C SER A 38 -4.90 9.90 -1.15
N GLY A 39 -4.55 10.83 -2.03
CA GLY A 39 -5.32 11.06 -3.25
C GLY A 39 -5.31 9.87 -4.18
N LEU A 40 -4.17 9.22 -4.33
CA LEU A 40 -4.04 8.02 -5.14
C LEU A 40 -4.85 6.87 -4.53
N VAL A 41 -4.77 6.70 -3.21
CA VAL A 41 -5.55 5.67 -2.52
C VAL A 41 -7.05 5.89 -2.71
N SER A 42 -7.50 7.14 -2.59
CA SER A 42 -8.91 7.48 -2.80
C SER A 42 -9.37 7.15 -4.22
N MET A 43 -8.55 7.48 -5.20
CA MET A 43 -8.85 7.18 -6.60
C MET A 43 -8.95 5.68 -6.83
N TRP A 44 -8.02 4.92 -6.32
CA TRP A 44 -8.06 3.46 -6.45
C TRP A 44 -9.25 2.85 -5.72
N ASN A 45 -9.62 3.40 -4.57
CA ASN A 45 -10.79 2.91 -3.84
C ASN A 45 -12.10 3.14 -4.60
N GLU A 46 -12.20 4.25 -5.31
CA GLU A 46 -13.37 4.51 -6.15
C GLU A 46 -13.46 3.51 -7.30
N ASP A 47 -12.33 3.22 -7.92
CA ASP A 47 -12.30 2.36 -9.10
C ASP A 47 -12.44 0.87 -8.76
N TYR A 48 -11.91 0.43 -7.62
CA TYR A 48 -11.76 -1.00 -7.33
C TYR A 48 -12.43 -1.47 -6.04
N LYS A 49 -13.00 -0.61 -5.25
CA LYS A 49 -13.59 -0.94 -3.94
C LYS A 49 -12.61 -1.73 -3.06
N VAL A 50 -11.65 -1.04 -2.53
CA VAL A 50 -10.59 -1.65 -1.73
C VAL A 50 -11.16 -2.26 -0.45
N SER A 51 -10.83 -3.54 -0.21
CA SER A 51 -11.29 -4.28 0.98
C SER A 51 -10.44 -3.97 2.20
N LYS A 52 -9.15 -3.74 2.01
CA LYS A 52 -8.21 -3.58 3.12
C LYS A 52 -7.00 -2.80 2.66
N ILE A 53 -6.47 -1.99 3.57
CA ILE A 53 -5.20 -1.30 3.38
C ILE A 53 -4.20 -1.87 4.37
N ILE A 54 -3.05 -2.27 3.88
CA ILE A 54 -1.97 -2.82 4.69
C ILE A 54 -0.81 -1.82 4.67
N ILE A 55 -0.35 -1.44 5.86
CA ILE A 55 0.75 -0.50 6.00
C ILE A 55 1.93 -1.21 6.64
N GLY A 56 3.08 -1.15 6.00
CA GLY A 56 4.32 -1.66 6.57
C GLY A 56 4.70 -0.90 7.83
N ASP A 57 5.15 -1.63 8.84
CA ASP A 57 5.53 -1.07 10.13
C ASP A 57 6.94 -0.48 10.02
N GLY A 58 7.04 0.80 9.87
CA GLY A 58 8.31 1.48 9.71
C GLY A 58 8.18 2.97 9.92
N THR A 59 9.17 3.70 9.42
CA THR A 59 9.20 5.15 9.47
C THR A 59 7.93 5.72 8.82
N ASN A 60 7.29 6.67 9.50
CA ASN A 60 6.09 7.34 9.01
C ASN A 60 4.84 6.46 8.87
N SER A 61 4.84 5.24 9.39
CA SER A 61 3.64 4.39 9.33
C SER A 61 2.45 5.03 10.03
N LYS A 62 2.68 5.67 11.17
CA LYS A 62 1.61 6.37 11.91
C LYS A 62 1.08 7.55 11.13
N TYR A 63 1.96 8.31 10.49
CA TYR A 63 1.55 9.44 9.67
C TYR A 63 0.64 8.97 8.53
N VAL A 64 1.06 7.92 7.82
CA VAL A 64 0.27 7.36 6.73
C VAL A 64 -1.10 6.89 7.21
N ALA A 65 -1.12 6.15 8.32
CA ALA A 65 -2.38 5.67 8.88
C ALA A 65 -3.31 6.81 9.28
N ASN A 66 -2.76 7.86 9.89
CA ASN A 66 -3.56 9.02 10.30
C ASN A 66 -4.14 9.76 9.11
N GLN A 67 -3.37 9.90 8.04
CA GLN A 67 -3.87 10.52 6.80
C GLN A 67 -5.01 9.72 6.21
N LEU A 68 -4.89 8.41 6.18
CA LEU A 68 -5.94 7.54 5.66
C LEU A 68 -7.20 7.60 6.51
N LYS A 69 -7.06 7.59 7.84
CA LYS A 69 -8.20 7.71 8.75
C LYS A 69 -8.91 9.05 8.59
N SER A 70 -8.16 10.12 8.34
CA SER A 70 -8.75 11.44 8.07
C SER A 70 -9.59 11.44 6.79
N ASN A 71 -9.32 10.53 5.88
CA ASN A 71 -10.08 10.37 4.64
C ASN A 71 -11.09 9.23 4.72
N ASN A 72 -11.45 8.82 5.93
CA ASN A 72 -12.48 7.80 6.21
C ASN A 72 -12.10 6.38 5.81
N PHE A 73 -10.83 6.08 5.66
CA PHE A 73 -10.38 4.71 5.47
C PHE A 73 -10.24 4.04 6.83
N LEU A 74 -11.12 3.09 7.12
CA LEU A 74 -11.20 2.48 8.46
C LEU A 74 -10.60 1.07 8.51
N ASN A 75 -10.50 0.39 7.39
CA ASN A 75 -9.99 -0.99 7.37
C ASN A 75 -8.50 -0.99 7.10
N ILE A 76 -7.73 -0.52 8.08
CA ILE A 76 -6.28 -0.35 7.99
C ILE A 76 -5.62 -1.34 8.95
N ASN A 77 -4.64 -2.08 8.45
CA ASN A 77 -3.86 -3.02 9.25
C ASN A 77 -2.38 -2.71 9.11
N TYR A 78 -1.68 -2.76 10.25
CA TYR A 78 -0.23 -2.69 10.26
C TYR A 78 0.33 -4.09 10.07
N VAL A 79 1.40 -4.20 9.31
CA VAL A 79 2.09 -5.45 9.09
C VAL A 79 3.49 -5.33 9.64
N ASN A 80 3.82 -6.20 10.57
CA ASN A 80 5.18 -6.36 11.06
C ASN A 80 6.02 -6.94 9.92
N GLU A 81 7.22 -6.40 9.73
CA GLU A 81 8.13 -6.84 8.69
C GLU A 81 8.51 -8.31 8.77
N ARG A 82 8.20 -8.99 9.85
CA ARG A 82 8.45 -10.42 10.05
C ARG A 82 7.22 -11.29 9.83
N GLY A 83 6.08 -10.70 9.47
CA GLY A 83 4.83 -11.42 9.31
C GLY A 83 4.67 -12.07 7.94
N SER A 84 3.77 -13.03 7.84
CA SER A 84 3.47 -13.72 6.61
C SER A 84 2.94 -12.81 5.50
N THR A 85 2.25 -11.75 5.88
CA THR A 85 1.74 -10.78 4.92
C THR A 85 2.88 -10.04 4.23
N LEU A 86 3.99 -9.83 4.94
CA LEU A 86 5.17 -9.22 4.35
C LEU A 86 5.79 -10.14 3.28
N ARG A 87 5.75 -11.46 3.48
CA ARG A 87 6.23 -12.40 2.47
C ARG A 87 5.44 -12.26 1.17
N ALA A 88 4.12 -12.12 1.27
CA ALA A 88 3.28 -11.88 0.11
C ALA A 88 3.67 -10.58 -0.58
N ARG A 89 3.95 -9.53 0.20
CA ARG A 89 4.38 -8.24 -0.32
C ARG A 89 5.75 -8.33 -0.98
N PHE A 90 6.71 -9.05 -0.38
CA PHE A 90 8.01 -9.29 -0.99
C PHE A 90 7.88 -10.04 -2.31
N ARG A 91 6.94 -10.96 -2.40
CA ARG A 91 6.70 -11.66 -3.66
C ARG A 91 6.25 -10.68 -4.74
N PHE A 92 5.45 -9.70 -4.42
CA PHE A 92 5.11 -8.63 -5.35
C PHE A 92 6.33 -7.79 -5.71
N TRP A 93 7.22 -7.53 -4.74
CA TRP A 93 8.45 -6.79 -5.00
C TRP A 93 9.43 -7.56 -5.91
N GLU A 94 9.39 -8.87 -5.92
CA GLU A 94 10.17 -9.67 -6.88
C GLU A 94 9.69 -9.43 -8.31
N ILE A 95 8.39 -9.28 -8.48
CA ILE A 95 7.79 -8.98 -9.79
C ILE A 95 8.04 -7.53 -10.17
N TRP A 96 8.00 -6.63 -9.17
CA TRP A 96 8.17 -5.19 -9.32
C TRP A 96 9.36 -4.74 -8.47
N PRO A 97 10.61 -4.87 -8.98
CA PRO A 97 11.78 -4.58 -8.15
C PRO A 97 11.77 -3.14 -7.63
N PRO A 98 12.36 -2.88 -6.45
CA PRO A 98 12.36 -1.55 -5.84
C PRO A 98 12.88 -0.44 -6.75
N ASN A 99 13.83 -0.73 -7.62
CA ASN A 99 14.33 0.25 -8.57
C ASN A 99 13.29 0.67 -9.62
N TYR A 100 12.24 -0.10 -9.79
CA TYR A 100 11.11 0.28 -10.62
C TYR A 100 10.41 1.50 -10.05
N PHE A 101 10.44 1.68 -8.74
CA PHE A 101 9.77 2.75 -8.02
C PHE A 101 10.67 3.95 -7.74
N ILE A 102 11.95 3.85 -8.01
CA ILE A 102 12.92 4.93 -7.78
C ILE A 102 13.05 5.76 -9.04
N ARG A 103 12.12 6.64 -9.23
CA ARG A 103 12.17 7.47 -10.44
C ARG A 103 11.59 8.84 -10.24
#